data_696c314d30fd3ff23abe0384e5adae43
#
_entry.id   696c314d30fd3ff23abe0384e5adae43
#
_cell.length_a   1.000
_cell.length_b   1.000
_cell.length_c   1.000
_cell.angle_alpha   90.00
_cell.angle_beta   90.00
_cell.angle_gamma   90.00
#
_symmetry.space_group_name_H-M   'P 1'
#
loop_
_entity.id
_entity.type
_entity.pdbx_description
1 polymer ?
#
loop_
_entity_poly.entity_id
_entity_poly.type
_entity_poly.pdbx_seq_one_letter_code
_entity_poly.pdbx_strand_id
1 'polypeptide(L)'
;MYKRQVEIEGSTIYHKTEYKERRNHFAFYTVNEPIDGFDTDRETFMGSIYNDFADPETVFEGKPRNSVADGWSPIASHCKEITLAAGEEKTLVYVLGYVENPYPEKFNADGTMNKSRAYEMMKKFDSAEKADAALAELKKTWDELLAKYTISSPDDKLNRQVNIWNQYQCMVTFNLSRSASYFESGIGRGMGFRDSNQDILGFVHQIPERARERILDIAATQLEDGGNYHQYQPLTKKGNDAAGTNFNDDPLWMILSTAAYIKETGDYDILNEMVDYKNDSKLAQPLLDHLKRSFYHVVNNKGPHGLPLIGRADWNDCLNLNCFSRVPGESFQNTASNIAKEVNPETGEPLNEQTAESVMIAGMFTYIGPEYVELCRRMGNTEEADKAQAEIDKMKQAIIDYGWDGDWFLRAYDAYGKKVGSHENEEGKIFIEPQGFCIMSDVGGKEFTDKTIASIDKYLGTSHGLVLNNPAFTRYIVEYGEISTYPGGYKENAGIFCHNNAWIMCAAAYAGMGDKAFDYYTRIAPVYQEDEKLHRTEPYVYAQMIAGKDAKRFGEAKNSWLTGTAAWNFVAISQYILGIIPSYDGLCLLYTSDAAD
;
A
#
# COMPACT_ATOMS: atom_id res chain seq x y z
N MET A 1 -34.95 2.49 25.77
CA MET A 1 -33.66 2.54 25.05
C MET A 1 -32.87 1.30 25.45
N TYR A 2 -32.74 0.35 24.56
CA TYR A 2 -32.17 -0.96 24.86
C TYR A 2 -30.65 -0.92 24.71
N LYS A 3 -29.93 -0.75 25.81
CA LYS A 3 -28.48 -0.75 25.86
C LYS A 3 -27.83 -2.14 26.01
N ARG A 4 -28.60 -3.22 25.87
CA ARG A 4 -28.01 -4.56 25.92
C ARG A 4 -27.14 -4.75 24.68
N GLN A 5 -25.86 -4.98 24.89
CA GLN A 5 -24.89 -5.24 23.81
C GLN A 5 -25.01 -6.65 23.25
N VAL A 6 -25.60 -7.57 23.98
CA VAL A 6 -25.63 -8.99 23.67
C VAL A 6 -27.08 -9.51 23.74
N GLU A 7 -27.46 -10.32 22.77
CA GLU A 7 -28.65 -11.17 22.79
C GLU A 7 -28.22 -12.62 22.58
N ILE A 8 -28.89 -13.54 23.23
CA ILE A 8 -28.65 -14.98 23.13
C ILE A 8 -29.93 -15.68 22.70
N GLU A 9 -29.81 -16.58 21.71
CA GLU A 9 -30.93 -17.37 21.20
C GLU A 9 -30.43 -18.76 20.83
N GLY A 10 -30.80 -19.77 21.63
CA GLY A 10 -30.28 -21.12 21.48
C GLY A 10 -28.75 -21.13 21.57
N SER A 11 -28.09 -21.64 20.55
CA SER A 11 -26.63 -21.68 20.44
C SER A 11 -26.02 -20.43 19.78
N THR A 12 -26.80 -19.36 19.60
CA THR A 12 -26.32 -18.16 18.91
C THR A 12 -26.19 -16.97 19.86
N ILE A 13 -25.04 -16.37 19.87
CA ILE A 13 -24.72 -15.13 20.58
C ILE A 13 -24.62 -14.01 19.57
N TYR A 14 -25.40 -12.94 19.78
CA TYR A 14 -25.43 -11.76 18.92
C TYR A 14 -24.82 -10.57 19.64
N HIS A 15 -23.85 -9.92 19.01
CA HIS A 15 -23.22 -8.70 19.50
C HIS A 15 -23.64 -7.52 18.63
N LYS A 16 -24.33 -6.54 19.20
CA LYS A 16 -24.68 -5.31 18.49
C LYS A 16 -23.71 -4.19 18.81
N THR A 17 -23.39 -3.42 17.81
CA THR A 17 -22.63 -2.18 17.95
C THR A 17 -23.54 -0.99 17.66
N GLU A 18 -23.39 0.08 18.42
CA GLU A 18 -24.06 1.35 18.22
C GLU A 18 -23.00 2.42 17.95
N TYR A 19 -22.22 2.21 16.90
CA TYR A 19 -21.19 3.16 16.51
C TYR A 19 -21.77 4.21 15.53
N LYS A 20 -21.27 5.42 15.59
CA LYS A 20 -21.81 6.61 14.91
C LYS A 20 -22.13 6.41 13.43
N GLU A 21 -21.26 5.72 12.70
CA GLU A 21 -21.38 5.51 11.25
C GLU A 21 -21.94 4.14 10.88
N ARG A 22 -21.97 3.21 11.83
CA ARG A 22 -22.35 1.80 11.59
C ARG A 22 -23.41 1.32 12.57
N ARG A 23 -24.50 2.06 12.69
CA ARG A 23 -25.57 1.77 13.64
C ARG A 23 -26.45 0.57 13.28
N ASN A 24 -26.40 0.14 12.03
CA ASN A 24 -27.21 -0.94 11.45
C ASN A 24 -26.55 -2.32 11.48
N HIS A 25 -25.36 -2.44 12.07
CA HIS A 25 -24.56 -3.65 12.07
C HIS A 25 -24.69 -4.44 13.37
N PHE A 26 -24.51 -5.77 13.26
CA PHE A 26 -24.27 -6.66 14.38
C PHE A 26 -23.45 -7.87 13.96
N ALA A 27 -22.75 -8.49 14.90
CA ALA A 27 -22.05 -9.75 14.70
C ALA A 27 -22.81 -10.88 15.40
N PHE A 28 -22.65 -12.11 14.92
CA PHE A 28 -23.16 -13.30 15.58
C PHE A 28 -22.10 -14.41 15.62
N TYR A 29 -22.19 -15.23 16.64
CA TYR A 29 -21.38 -16.43 16.81
C TYR A 29 -22.27 -17.60 17.18
N THR A 30 -22.20 -18.69 16.43
CA THR A 30 -23.10 -19.84 16.59
C THR A 30 -22.36 -21.15 16.38
N VAL A 31 -22.95 -22.24 16.85
CA VAL A 31 -22.57 -23.62 16.55
C VAL A 31 -23.79 -24.40 16.10
N ASN A 32 -23.59 -25.39 15.22
CA ASN A 32 -24.67 -26.21 14.66
C ASN A 32 -25.31 -27.21 15.64
N GLU A 33 -24.90 -27.22 16.90
CA GLU A 33 -25.38 -28.11 17.96
C GLU A 33 -25.91 -27.30 19.14
N PRO A 34 -26.85 -27.84 19.96
CA PRO A 34 -27.20 -27.23 21.23
C PRO A 34 -26.00 -27.11 22.15
N ILE A 35 -25.89 -26.02 22.88
CA ILE A 35 -24.84 -25.78 23.88
C ILE A 35 -25.35 -26.04 25.27
N ASP A 36 -24.45 -26.41 26.21
CA ASP A 36 -24.78 -26.67 27.60
C ASP A 36 -24.59 -25.41 28.47
N GLY A 37 -23.88 -24.40 27.93
CA GLY A 37 -23.75 -23.09 28.54
C GLY A 37 -22.93 -22.12 27.67
N PHE A 38 -22.85 -20.88 28.17
CA PHE A 38 -22.17 -19.82 27.46
C PHE A 38 -21.60 -18.78 28.44
N ASP A 39 -20.69 -17.95 27.98
CA ASP A 39 -20.31 -16.70 28.62
C ASP A 39 -20.09 -15.61 27.59
N THR A 40 -20.58 -14.41 27.90
CA THR A 40 -20.38 -13.23 27.04
C THR A 40 -19.73 -12.05 27.75
N ASP A 41 -19.63 -12.11 29.08
CA ASP A 41 -18.89 -11.15 29.88
C ASP A 41 -17.45 -11.62 30.09
N ARG A 42 -16.50 -10.83 29.61
CA ARG A 42 -15.10 -11.18 29.62
C ARG A 42 -14.54 -11.32 31.03
N GLU A 43 -14.88 -10.41 31.94
CA GLU A 43 -14.36 -10.44 33.32
C GLU A 43 -14.86 -11.66 34.05
N THR A 44 -16.15 -11.99 33.90
CA THR A 44 -16.74 -13.20 34.46
C THR A 44 -16.10 -14.47 33.88
N PHE A 45 -15.82 -14.49 32.58
CA PHE A 45 -15.17 -15.62 31.93
C PHE A 45 -13.73 -15.82 32.38
N MET A 46 -12.98 -14.73 32.48
CA MET A 46 -11.58 -14.73 32.92
C MET A 46 -11.44 -15.03 34.40
N GLY A 47 -12.36 -14.55 35.21
CA GLY A 47 -12.42 -14.70 36.68
C GLY A 47 -11.61 -13.64 37.41
N SER A 48 -10.29 -13.70 37.38
CA SER A 48 -9.39 -12.75 38.03
C SER A 48 -8.88 -11.72 37.03
N ILE A 49 -8.63 -10.48 37.48
CA ILE A 49 -7.94 -9.45 36.68
C ILE A 49 -6.50 -9.83 36.33
N TYR A 50 -5.94 -10.83 36.95
CA TYR A 50 -4.60 -11.36 36.69
C TYR A 50 -4.60 -12.51 35.68
N ASN A 51 -5.77 -13.07 35.36
CA ASN A 51 -5.88 -14.12 34.36
C ASN A 51 -5.93 -13.51 32.95
N ASP A 52 -5.47 -14.27 31.98
CA ASP A 52 -5.58 -13.92 30.58
C ASP A 52 -6.31 -15.03 29.78
N PHE A 53 -6.42 -14.89 28.47
CA PHE A 53 -7.08 -15.90 27.64
C PHE A 53 -6.32 -17.22 27.53
N ALA A 54 -5.09 -17.30 28.02
CA ALA A 54 -4.36 -18.55 28.12
C ALA A 54 -4.81 -19.40 29.31
N ASP A 55 -5.39 -18.76 30.35
CA ASP A 55 -5.83 -19.44 31.58
C ASP A 55 -7.14 -18.85 32.14
N PRO A 56 -8.26 -18.91 31.42
CA PRO A 56 -9.54 -18.40 31.90
C PRO A 56 -10.11 -19.32 32.98
N GLU A 57 -10.58 -18.76 34.10
CA GLU A 57 -11.14 -19.49 35.22
C GLU A 57 -12.34 -20.37 34.82
N THR A 58 -13.23 -19.86 33.95
CA THR A 58 -14.37 -20.62 33.43
C THR A 58 -13.93 -21.91 32.70
N VAL A 59 -12.83 -21.85 31.94
CA VAL A 59 -12.28 -23.03 31.25
C VAL A 59 -11.62 -23.98 32.20
N PHE A 60 -10.85 -23.47 33.16
CA PHE A 60 -10.19 -24.25 34.19
C PHE A 60 -11.20 -25.02 35.07
N GLU A 61 -12.30 -24.36 35.47
CA GLU A 61 -13.35 -24.99 36.26
C GLU A 61 -14.29 -25.87 35.44
N GLY A 62 -14.30 -25.73 34.13
CA GLY A 62 -15.23 -26.45 33.24
C GLY A 62 -16.71 -26.06 33.46
N LYS A 63 -16.97 -24.86 33.99
CA LYS A 63 -18.32 -24.41 34.32
C LYS A 63 -18.65 -23.07 33.70
N PRO A 64 -19.51 -23.04 32.66
CA PRO A 64 -20.03 -21.79 32.12
C PRO A 64 -20.90 -21.09 33.18
N ARG A 65 -20.79 -19.78 33.25
CA ARG A 65 -21.55 -18.95 34.21
C ARG A 65 -22.80 -18.34 33.59
N ASN A 66 -23.02 -18.56 32.29
CA ASN A 66 -24.11 -18.00 31.50
C ASN A 66 -24.18 -16.47 31.64
N SER A 67 -23.02 -15.84 31.69
CA SER A 67 -22.88 -14.40 31.84
C SER A 67 -23.32 -13.65 30.60
N VAL A 68 -23.96 -12.49 30.81
CA VAL A 68 -24.41 -11.60 29.73
C VAL A 68 -23.71 -10.25 29.90
N ALA A 69 -22.87 -9.90 28.96
CA ALA A 69 -22.12 -8.66 28.99
C ALA A 69 -23.04 -7.43 28.97
N ASP A 70 -22.72 -6.47 29.82
CA ASP A 70 -23.33 -5.15 29.85
C ASP A 70 -22.25 -4.09 30.11
N GLY A 71 -21.54 -3.71 29.07
CA GLY A 71 -20.45 -2.73 29.15
C GLY A 71 -19.21 -3.14 28.35
N TRP A 72 -18.10 -3.35 29.02
CA TRP A 72 -16.78 -3.53 28.43
C TRP A 72 -16.57 -4.88 27.73
N SER A 73 -15.90 -4.82 26.57
CA SER A 73 -15.23 -5.95 25.89
C SER A 73 -15.99 -7.28 25.94
N PRO A 74 -17.19 -7.36 25.34
CA PRO A 74 -17.94 -8.59 25.30
C PRO A 74 -17.18 -9.68 24.52
N ILE A 75 -17.37 -10.94 24.94
CA ILE A 75 -16.86 -12.13 24.27
C ILE A 75 -18.01 -13.02 23.79
N ALA A 76 -17.70 -14.06 23.04
CA ALA A 76 -18.62 -15.14 22.74
C ALA A 76 -17.93 -16.48 23.07
N SER A 77 -18.40 -17.14 24.09
CA SER A 77 -17.92 -18.44 24.53
C SER A 77 -19.06 -19.44 24.61
N HIS A 78 -18.85 -20.63 24.08
CA HIS A 78 -19.77 -21.76 24.20
C HIS A 78 -19.14 -22.86 25.08
N CYS A 79 -19.94 -23.48 25.90
CA CYS A 79 -19.61 -24.72 26.59
C CYS A 79 -20.49 -25.86 26.06
N LYS A 80 -19.89 -26.97 25.70
CA LYS A 80 -20.57 -28.19 25.28
C LYS A 80 -19.92 -29.43 25.84
N GLU A 81 -20.70 -30.23 26.54
CA GLU A 81 -20.26 -31.55 26.99
C GLU A 81 -20.42 -32.58 25.87
N ILE A 82 -19.38 -33.34 25.60
CA ILE A 82 -19.36 -34.35 24.56
C ILE A 82 -18.80 -35.64 25.11
N THR A 83 -19.56 -36.71 24.93
CA THR A 83 -19.09 -38.08 25.25
C THR A 83 -18.90 -38.82 23.94
N LEU A 84 -17.69 -39.37 23.73
CA LEU A 84 -17.34 -40.15 22.55
C LEU A 84 -17.01 -41.57 22.95
N ALA A 85 -17.54 -42.54 22.22
CA ALA A 85 -17.13 -43.92 22.30
C ALA A 85 -15.77 -44.12 21.59
N ALA A 86 -15.10 -45.26 21.82
CA ALA A 86 -13.83 -45.55 21.18
C ALA A 86 -13.97 -45.59 19.65
N GLY A 87 -13.24 -44.74 18.94
CA GLY A 87 -13.30 -44.59 17.48
C GLY A 87 -14.46 -43.73 16.95
N GLU A 88 -15.27 -43.16 17.83
CA GLU A 88 -16.33 -42.22 17.44
C GLU A 88 -15.74 -40.82 17.17
N GLU A 89 -16.27 -40.20 16.12
CA GLU A 89 -15.92 -38.83 15.73
C GLU A 89 -17.17 -37.95 15.75
N LYS A 90 -17.03 -36.69 16.15
CA LYS A 90 -18.09 -35.70 16.10
C LYS A 90 -17.54 -34.39 15.53
N THR A 91 -18.19 -33.89 14.49
CA THR A 91 -17.85 -32.62 13.86
C THR A 91 -18.76 -31.52 14.36
N LEU A 92 -18.19 -30.43 14.86
CA LEU A 92 -18.86 -29.18 15.23
C LEU A 92 -18.54 -28.11 14.20
N VAL A 93 -19.57 -27.42 13.72
CA VAL A 93 -19.42 -26.31 12.79
C VAL A 93 -19.73 -24.99 13.50
N TYR A 94 -18.71 -24.18 13.67
CA TYR A 94 -18.84 -22.84 14.24
C TYR A 94 -18.92 -21.80 13.13
N VAL A 95 -19.82 -20.82 13.27
CA VAL A 95 -19.95 -19.71 12.35
C VAL A 95 -19.81 -18.38 13.11
N LEU A 96 -18.79 -17.61 12.75
CA LEU A 96 -18.67 -16.21 13.12
C LEU A 96 -19.15 -15.37 11.93
N GLY A 97 -20.23 -14.62 12.11
CA GLY A 97 -20.85 -13.86 11.05
C GLY A 97 -21.04 -12.39 11.41
N TYR A 98 -21.21 -11.60 10.37
CA TYR A 98 -21.46 -10.18 10.45
C TYR A 98 -22.61 -9.80 9.54
N VAL A 99 -23.55 -9.02 10.06
CA VAL A 99 -24.78 -8.61 9.35
C VAL A 99 -24.87 -7.11 9.30
N GLU A 100 -25.21 -6.60 8.12
CA GLU A 100 -25.62 -5.23 7.91
C GLU A 100 -27.09 -5.19 7.46
N ASN A 101 -27.96 -4.69 8.33
CA ASN A 101 -29.37 -4.48 7.99
C ASN A 101 -29.54 -3.13 7.28
N PRO A 102 -30.56 -3.01 6.38
CA PRO A 102 -30.96 -1.68 5.90
C PRO A 102 -31.34 -0.78 7.09
N TYR A 103 -30.91 0.46 7.06
CA TYR A 103 -31.36 1.44 8.03
C TYR A 103 -32.77 1.93 7.62
N PRO A 104 -33.79 1.90 8.47
CA PRO A 104 -33.80 1.72 9.94
C PRO A 104 -34.18 0.30 10.43
N GLU A 105 -34.00 -0.75 9.65
CA GLU A 105 -34.50 -2.11 9.91
C GLU A 105 -33.66 -2.95 10.88
N LYS A 106 -32.76 -2.33 11.63
CA LYS A 106 -31.88 -3.05 12.57
C LYS A 106 -32.65 -3.73 13.69
N PHE A 107 -33.69 -3.11 14.17
CA PHE A 107 -34.47 -3.60 15.30
C PHE A 107 -35.92 -3.89 14.89
N ASN A 108 -36.49 -4.93 15.51
CA ASN A 108 -37.90 -5.23 15.49
C ASN A 108 -38.69 -4.22 16.35
N ALA A 109 -40.02 -4.24 16.24
CA ALA A 109 -40.88 -3.36 17.00
C ALA A 109 -40.77 -3.54 18.53
N ASP A 110 -40.39 -4.73 19.00
CA ASP A 110 -40.13 -5.05 20.41
C ASP A 110 -38.73 -4.64 20.90
N GLY A 111 -37.92 -4.09 20.03
CA GLY A 111 -36.56 -3.64 20.32
C GLY A 111 -35.49 -4.73 20.26
N THR A 112 -35.81 -5.94 19.91
CA THR A 112 -34.84 -7.00 19.60
C THR A 112 -34.16 -6.77 18.26
N MET A 113 -32.97 -7.32 18.05
CA MET A 113 -32.30 -7.26 16.74
C MET A 113 -33.08 -8.03 15.68
N ASN A 114 -33.18 -7.46 14.48
CA ASN A 114 -33.69 -8.17 13.33
C ASN A 114 -32.62 -9.16 12.82
N LYS A 115 -32.86 -10.44 13.09
CA LYS A 115 -31.92 -11.54 12.85
C LYS A 115 -32.12 -12.25 11.51
N SER A 116 -33.07 -11.81 10.68
CA SER A 116 -33.47 -12.51 9.45
C SER A 116 -32.28 -12.85 8.55
N ARG A 117 -31.39 -11.88 8.31
CA ARG A 117 -30.17 -12.08 7.50
C ARG A 117 -29.15 -13.00 8.16
N ALA A 118 -29.05 -12.98 9.50
CA ALA A 118 -28.20 -13.91 10.22
C ALA A 118 -28.68 -15.34 10.05
N TYR A 119 -30.01 -15.58 10.13
CA TYR A 119 -30.57 -16.92 9.88
C TYR A 119 -30.29 -17.42 8.47
N GLU A 120 -30.38 -16.55 7.46
CA GLU A 120 -30.02 -16.91 6.08
C GLU A 120 -28.54 -17.29 5.94
N MET A 121 -27.65 -16.56 6.63
CA MET A 121 -26.21 -16.88 6.63
C MET A 121 -25.94 -18.20 7.35
N MET A 122 -26.52 -18.41 8.54
CA MET A 122 -26.34 -19.64 9.30
C MET A 122 -26.77 -20.89 8.53
N LYS A 123 -27.90 -20.81 7.79
CA LYS A 123 -28.40 -21.93 6.96
C LYS A 123 -27.42 -22.37 5.86
N LYS A 124 -26.47 -21.52 5.47
CA LYS A 124 -25.45 -21.86 4.46
C LYS A 124 -24.36 -22.78 5.04
N PHE A 125 -24.20 -22.80 6.37
CA PHE A 125 -23.08 -23.48 7.05
C PHE A 125 -23.56 -24.30 8.26
N ASP A 126 -24.81 -24.74 8.30
CA ASP A 126 -25.40 -25.39 9.47
C ASP A 126 -25.08 -26.92 9.59
N SER A 127 -24.27 -27.45 8.66
CA SER A 127 -23.79 -28.84 8.74
C SER A 127 -22.35 -28.99 8.20
N ALA A 128 -21.69 -30.08 8.55
CA ALA A 128 -20.34 -30.39 8.08
C ALA A 128 -20.29 -30.46 6.54
N GLU A 129 -21.27 -31.11 5.91
CA GLU A 129 -21.33 -31.26 4.46
C GLU A 129 -21.46 -29.90 3.74
N LYS A 130 -22.22 -28.96 4.31
CA LYS A 130 -22.33 -27.60 3.75
C LYS A 130 -21.06 -26.80 3.95
N ALA A 131 -20.40 -26.94 5.09
CA ALA A 131 -19.12 -26.29 5.34
C ALA A 131 -18.03 -26.82 4.39
N ASP A 132 -17.96 -28.13 4.18
CA ASP A 132 -17.04 -28.77 3.23
C ASP A 132 -17.30 -28.34 1.78
N ALA A 133 -18.59 -28.27 1.38
CA ALA A 133 -18.96 -27.77 0.06
C ALA A 133 -18.56 -26.30 -0.14
N ALA A 134 -18.75 -25.45 0.87
CA ALA A 134 -18.35 -24.05 0.82
C ALA A 134 -16.82 -23.90 0.75
N LEU A 135 -16.06 -24.74 1.46
CA LEU A 135 -14.60 -24.77 1.39
C LEU A 135 -14.12 -25.21 0.00
N ALA A 136 -14.76 -26.21 -0.59
CA ALA A 136 -14.45 -26.65 -1.95
C ALA A 136 -14.74 -25.55 -3.00
N GLU A 137 -15.84 -24.81 -2.86
CA GLU A 137 -16.16 -23.67 -3.72
C GLU A 137 -15.14 -22.54 -3.56
N LEU A 138 -14.76 -22.22 -2.32
CA LEU A 138 -13.71 -21.24 -2.04
C LEU A 138 -12.38 -21.66 -2.68
N LYS A 139 -12.00 -22.91 -2.53
CA LYS A 139 -10.78 -23.45 -3.18
C LYS A 139 -10.84 -23.28 -4.69
N LYS A 140 -11.96 -23.65 -5.31
CA LYS A 140 -12.16 -23.48 -6.76
C LYS A 140 -12.02 -22.02 -7.19
N THR A 141 -12.59 -21.08 -6.45
CA THR A 141 -12.49 -19.63 -6.72
C THR A 141 -11.03 -19.17 -6.72
N TRP A 142 -10.23 -19.64 -5.73
CA TRP A 142 -8.81 -19.31 -5.69
C TRP A 142 -8.01 -19.99 -6.80
N ASP A 143 -8.29 -21.26 -7.11
CA ASP A 143 -7.63 -21.96 -8.21
C ASP A 143 -7.88 -21.23 -9.56
N GLU A 144 -9.11 -20.80 -9.83
CA GLU A 144 -9.46 -20.05 -11.04
C GLU A 144 -8.80 -18.66 -11.09
N LEU A 145 -8.72 -17.96 -9.95
CA LEU A 145 -8.09 -16.65 -9.86
C LEU A 145 -6.59 -16.73 -10.11
N LEU A 146 -5.91 -17.64 -9.41
CA LEU A 146 -4.46 -17.80 -9.49
C LEU A 146 -4.00 -18.39 -10.83
N ALA A 147 -4.87 -19.15 -11.52
CA ALA A 147 -4.58 -19.71 -12.84
C ALA A 147 -4.44 -18.66 -13.96
N LYS A 148 -4.85 -17.42 -13.72
CA LYS A 148 -4.73 -16.33 -14.71
C LYS A 148 -3.28 -15.96 -15.01
N TYR A 149 -2.39 -16.15 -14.05
CA TYR A 149 -0.95 -15.97 -14.24
C TYR A 149 -0.18 -17.08 -13.54
N THR A 150 0.50 -17.91 -14.30
CA THR A 150 1.32 -19.02 -13.78
C THR A 150 2.62 -19.13 -14.53
N ILE A 151 3.66 -19.49 -13.80
CA ILE A 151 4.98 -19.82 -14.36
C ILE A 151 5.37 -21.25 -14.00
N SER A 152 6.25 -21.82 -14.79
CA SER A 152 6.92 -23.08 -14.50
C SER A 152 8.41 -22.91 -14.78
N SER A 153 9.22 -22.92 -13.74
CA SER A 153 10.66 -22.81 -13.81
C SER A 153 11.34 -23.95 -13.04
N PRO A 154 12.66 -24.16 -13.19
CA PRO A 154 13.40 -25.12 -12.37
C PRO A 154 13.46 -24.76 -10.87
N ASP A 155 13.12 -23.54 -10.49
CA ASP A 155 13.11 -23.06 -9.11
C ASP A 155 11.70 -23.16 -8.50
N ASP A 156 11.47 -24.20 -7.68
CA ASP A 156 10.19 -24.42 -6.99
C ASP A 156 9.84 -23.29 -5.99
N LYS A 157 10.84 -22.61 -5.42
CA LYS A 157 10.62 -21.46 -4.54
C LYS A 157 10.01 -20.31 -5.34
N LEU A 158 10.58 -20.01 -6.50
CA LEU A 158 10.07 -18.99 -7.41
C LEU A 158 8.65 -19.31 -7.88
N ASN A 159 8.43 -20.55 -8.34
CA ASN A 159 7.11 -21.00 -8.80
C ASN A 159 6.05 -20.80 -7.72
N ARG A 160 6.34 -21.17 -6.48
CA ARG A 160 5.41 -21.01 -5.35
C ARG A 160 5.15 -19.55 -5.00
N GLN A 161 6.20 -18.72 -4.99
CA GLN A 161 6.08 -17.30 -4.69
C GLN A 161 5.21 -16.59 -5.72
N VAL A 162 5.49 -16.79 -7.00
CA VAL A 162 4.81 -16.08 -8.10
C VAL A 162 3.40 -16.60 -8.32
N ASN A 163 3.22 -17.94 -8.33
CA ASN A 163 1.93 -18.54 -8.67
C ASN A 163 0.89 -18.42 -7.56
N ILE A 164 1.32 -18.27 -6.31
CA ILE A 164 0.41 -18.32 -5.15
C ILE A 164 0.56 -17.07 -4.27
N TRP A 165 1.68 -16.97 -3.55
CA TRP A 165 1.77 -16.07 -2.41
C TRP A 165 1.80 -14.60 -2.79
N ASN A 166 2.53 -14.24 -3.84
CA ASN A 166 2.59 -12.85 -4.27
C ASN A 166 1.21 -12.37 -4.77
N GLN A 167 0.53 -13.16 -5.60
CA GLN A 167 -0.81 -12.83 -6.09
C GLN A 167 -1.84 -12.77 -4.97
N TYR A 168 -1.77 -13.69 -4.01
CA TYR A 168 -2.63 -13.67 -2.82
C TYR A 168 -2.42 -12.40 -2.00
N GLN A 169 -1.16 -12.02 -1.76
CA GLN A 169 -0.85 -10.77 -1.04
C GLN A 169 -1.30 -9.54 -1.82
N CYS A 170 -1.16 -9.51 -3.15
CA CYS A 170 -1.70 -8.42 -3.98
C CYS A 170 -3.21 -8.27 -3.81
N MET A 171 -3.96 -9.38 -3.79
CA MET A 171 -5.40 -9.38 -3.53
C MET A 171 -5.74 -8.80 -2.16
N VAL A 172 -5.05 -9.25 -1.11
CA VAL A 172 -5.26 -8.75 0.26
C VAL A 172 -4.94 -7.26 0.36
N THR A 173 -3.81 -6.84 -0.21
CA THR A 173 -3.39 -5.44 -0.19
C THR A 173 -4.34 -4.55 -0.98
N PHE A 174 -4.78 -4.96 -2.16
CA PHE A 174 -5.78 -4.23 -2.94
C PHE A 174 -7.09 -4.02 -2.16
N ASN A 175 -7.57 -5.05 -1.47
CA ASN A 175 -8.84 -4.98 -0.73
C ASN A 175 -8.75 -4.08 0.49
N LEU A 176 -7.67 -4.16 1.26
CA LEU A 176 -7.53 -3.50 2.54
C LEU A 176 -6.71 -2.22 2.47
N SER A 177 -5.87 -2.05 1.42
CA SER A 177 -4.85 -1.00 1.37
C SER A 177 -4.09 -0.96 2.69
N ARG A 178 -3.88 0.21 3.31
CA ARG A 178 -3.29 0.35 4.66
C ARG A 178 -4.36 0.69 5.70
N SER A 179 -5.65 0.57 5.34
CA SER A 179 -6.78 1.03 6.17
C SER A 179 -7.08 0.18 7.40
N ALA A 180 -6.50 -1.02 7.48
CA ALA A 180 -6.71 -1.94 8.59
C ALA A 180 -5.40 -2.63 9.00
N SER A 181 -4.30 -1.89 9.02
CA SER A 181 -2.99 -2.40 9.42
C SER A 181 -2.83 -2.45 10.93
N TYR A 182 -2.56 -3.64 11.46
CA TYR A 182 -2.24 -3.81 12.88
C TYR A 182 -0.91 -3.12 13.26
N PHE A 183 0.07 -3.17 12.39
CA PHE A 183 1.44 -2.72 12.67
C PHE A 183 1.67 -1.24 12.39
N GLU A 184 0.90 -0.63 11.49
CA GLU A 184 1.19 0.73 11.00
C GLU A 184 0.15 1.75 11.48
N SER A 185 -1.12 1.56 11.14
CA SER A 185 -2.14 2.61 11.25
C SER A 185 -3.36 2.21 12.08
N GLY A 186 -3.44 0.97 12.55
CA GLY A 186 -4.66 0.45 13.16
C GLY A 186 -5.82 0.41 12.16
N ILE A 187 -7.04 0.56 12.67
CA ILE A 187 -8.28 0.44 11.88
C ILE A 187 -8.89 1.80 11.47
N GLY A 188 -8.23 2.89 11.75
CA GLY A 188 -8.76 4.24 11.58
C GLY A 188 -8.23 5.00 10.36
N ARG A 189 -7.22 4.46 9.67
CA ARG A 189 -6.63 5.12 8.51
C ARG A 189 -7.56 5.00 7.29
N GLY A 190 -7.60 6.07 6.48
CA GLY A 190 -8.18 6.03 5.14
C GLY A 190 -7.33 5.19 4.17
N MET A 191 -7.85 5.00 2.97
CA MET A 191 -7.11 4.41 1.87
C MET A 191 -6.25 5.48 1.20
N GLY A 192 -4.96 5.25 1.06
CA GLY A 192 -4.04 6.18 0.41
C GLY A 192 -4.32 6.31 -1.09
N PHE A 193 -4.29 7.51 -1.60
CA PHE A 193 -4.41 7.77 -3.04
C PHE A 193 -3.29 7.08 -3.82
N ARG A 194 -2.06 7.36 -3.47
CA ARG A 194 -0.83 6.75 -4.00
C ARG A 194 -0.85 5.24 -3.86
N ASP A 195 -1.12 4.77 -2.65
CA ASP A 195 -1.11 3.35 -2.29
C ASP A 195 -2.08 2.55 -3.15
N SER A 196 -3.33 3.04 -3.26
CA SER A 196 -4.38 2.33 -3.99
C SER A 196 -4.11 2.26 -5.49
N ASN A 197 -3.51 3.30 -6.08
CA ASN A 197 -3.10 3.29 -7.48
C ASN A 197 -1.99 2.26 -7.74
N GLN A 198 -1.01 2.15 -6.84
CA GLN A 198 0.08 1.17 -6.98
C GLN A 198 -0.40 -0.26 -6.73
N ASP A 199 -1.32 -0.47 -5.80
CA ASP A 199 -1.89 -1.80 -5.52
C ASP A 199 -2.61 -2.38 -6.76
N ILE A 200 -3.19 -1.54 -7.62
CA ILE A 200 -3.80 -1.93 -8.90
C ILE A 200 -2.79 -2.65 -9.79
N LEU A 201 -1.53 -2.24 -9.81
CA LEU A 201 -0.51 -2.80 -10.70
C LEU A 201 -0.30 -4.31 -10.47
N GLY A 202 -0.43 -4.77 -9.22
CA GLY A 202 -0.31 -6.18 -8.87
C GLY A 202 -1.64 -6.96 -8.89
N PHE A 203 -2.76 -6.27 -9.15
CA PHE A 203 -4.09 -6.84 -9.02
C PHE A 203 -4.88 -6.88 -10.34
N VAL A 204 -4.59 -5.99 -11.28
CA VAL A 204 -5.40 -5.73 -12.47
C VAL A 204 -5.67 -7.00 -13.30
N HIS A 205 -4.69 -7.90 -13.43
CA HIS A 205 -4.84 -9.16 -14.16
C HIS A 205 -5.79 -10.16 -13.46
N GLN A 206 -6.01 -10.02 -12.15
CA GLN A 206 -6.85 -10.92 -11.37
C GLN A 206 -8.34 -10.61 -11.57
N ILE A 207 -8.76 -9.38 -11.27
CA ILE A 207 -10.17 -8.93 -11.39
C ILE A 207 -10.18 -7.51 -11.96
N PRO A 208 -10.07 -7.35 -13.29
CA PRO A 208 -9.95 -6.04 -13.93
C PRO A 208 -11.17 -5.14 -13.69
N GLU A 209 -12.38 -5.70 -13.53
CA GLU A 209 -13.59 -4.93 -13.24
C GLU A 209 -13.46 -4.16 -11.91
N ARG A 210 -12.89 -4.78 -10.89
CA ARG A 210 -12.66 -4.14 -9.60
C ARG A 210 -11.52 -3.11 -9.65
N ALA A 211 -10.51 -3.36 -10.49
CA ALA A 211 -9.46 -2.37 -10.76
C ALA A 211 -10.06 -1.12 -11.40
N ARG A 212 -10.96 -1.29 -12.39
CA ARG A 212 -11.69 -0.21 -13.03
C ARG A 212 -12.50 0.63 -12.02
N GLU A 213 -13.29 -0.02 -11.18
CA GLU A 213 -14.04 0.67 -10.12
C GLU A 213 -13.12 1.48 -9.21
N ARG A 214 -11.99 0.90 -8.80
CA ARG A 214 -11.03 1.57 -7.91
C ARG A 214 -10.40 2.78 -8.56
N ILE A 215 -10.05 2.74 -9.86
CA ILE A 215 -9.52 3.89 -10.61
C ILE A 215 -10.52 5.04 -10.58
N LEU A 216 -11.80 4.78 -10.85
CA LEU A 216 -12.85 5.79 -10.85
C LEU A 216 -13.11 6.35 -9.44
N ASP A 217 -13.12 5.49 -8.40
CA ASP A 217 -13.28 5.91 -7.01
C ASP A 217 -12.15 6.86 -6.56
N ILE A 218 -10.91 6.55 -6.93
CA ILE A 218 -9.73 7.35 -6.60
C ILE A 218 -9.77 8.67 -7.37
N ALA A 219 -10.04 8.62 -8.69
CA ALA A 219 -10.12 9.82 -9.53
C ALA A 219 -11.15 10.82 -9.03
N ALA A 220 -12.28 10.34 -8.48
CA ALA A 220 -13.32 11.19 -7.92
C ALA A 220 -12.86 12.04 -6.72
N THR A 221 -11.73 11.71 -6.13
CA THR A 221 -11.13 12.47 -5.00
C THR A 221 -10.10 13.51 -5.45
N GLN A 222 -9.80 13.59 -6.75
CA GLN A 222 -8.84 14.56 -7.28
C GLN A 222 -9.33 16.01 -7.11
N LEU A 223 -8.39 16.92 -6.90
CA LEU A 223 -8.65 18.36 -6.85
C LEU A 223 -8.63 18.97 -8.27
N GLU A 224 -9.27 20.12 -8.43
CA GLU A 224 -9.39 20.78 -9.74
C GLU A 224 -8.04 21.28 -10.32
N ASP A 225 -7.03 21.49 -9.47
CA ASP A 225 -5.67 21.87 -9.87
C ASP A 225 -4.80 20.68 -10.27
N GLY A 226 -5.35 19.45 -10.21
CA GLY A 226 -4.66 18.20 -10.50
C GLY A 226 -3.97 17.56 -9.31
N GLY A 227 -3.90 18.22 -8.16
CA GLY A 227 -3.50 17.62 -6.88
C GLY A 227 -4.58 16.68 -6.34
N ASN A 228 -4.35 16.10 -5.17
CA ASN A 228 -5.24 15.08 -4.61
C ASN A 228 -5.40 15.21 -3.11
N TYR A 229 -6.50 14.70 -2.57
CA TYR A 229 -6.52 14.26 -1.19
C TYR A 229 -5.58 13.07 -1.03
N HIS A 230 -4.67 13.13 -0.08
CA HIS A 230 -3.73 12.04 0.18
C HIS A 230 -4.40 10.73 0.59
N GLN A 231 -5.59 10.81 1.20
CA GLN A 231 -6.39 9.66 1.60
C GLN A 231 -7.88 9.89 1.32
N TYR A 232 -8.62 8.79 1.14
CA TYR A 232 -10.08 8.79 1.09
C TYR A 232 -10.66 7.71 2.02
N GLN A 233 -11.91 7.89 2.43
CA GLN A 233 -12.58 6.96 3.32
C GLN A 233 -13.17 5.77 2.56
N PRO A 234 -12.82 4.53 2.90
CA PRO A 234 -13.21 3.36 2.10
C PRO A 234 -14.72 3.14 2.03
N LEU A 235 -15.48 3.53 3.05
CA LEU A 235 -16.93 3.33 3.09
C LEU A 235 -17.73 4.39 2.33
N THR A 236 -17.27 5.64 2.39
CA THR A 236 -17.96 6.76 1.75
C THR A 236 -17.37 7.10 0.40
N LYS A 237 -16.18 6.60 0.10
CA LYS A 237 -15.36 6.91 -1.08
C LYS A 237 -15.05 8.41 -1.23
N LYS A 238 -15.05 9.16 -0.12
CA LYS A 238 -14.80 10.61 -0.10
C LYS A 238 -13.39 10.92 0.35
N GLY A 239 -12.81 11.94 -0.26
CA GLY A 239 -11.53 12.50 0.13
C GLY A 239 -11.51 12.93 1.60
N ASN A 240 -10.35 12.88 2.23
CA ASN A 240 -10.15 13.17 3.64
C ASN A 240 -9.18 14.36 3.82
N ASP A 241 -9.72 15.54 4.11
CA ASP A 241 -8.94 16.77 4.36
C ASP A 241 -7.95 16.62 5.53
N ALA A 242 -8.30 15.82 6.53
CA ALA A 242 -7.45 15.65 7.72
C ALA A 242 -6.12 14.94 7.43
N ALA A 243 -6.06 14.16 6.35
CA ALA A 243 -4.81 13.52 5.91
C ALA A 243 -3.91 14.46 5.10
N GLY A 244 -4.43 15.64 4.73
CA GLY A 244 -3.72 16.66 3.97
C GLY A 244 -3.76 16.46 2.46
N THR A 245 -3.11 17.41 1.78
CA THR A 245 -2.92 17.50 0.34
C THR A 245 -1.46 17.85 0.06
N ASN A 246 -1.09 18.12 -1.19
CA ASN A 246 0.25 18.56 -1.59
C ASN A 246 1.35 17.51 -1.41
N PHE A 247 1.02 16.24 -1.64
CA PHE A 247 1.99 15.20 -1.93
C PHE A 247 2.13 15.15 -3.45
N ASN A 248 3.18 15.76 -3.98
CA ASN A 248 3.22 16.10 -5.40
C ASN A 248 3.60 14.93 -6.31
N ASP A 249 3.91 13.77 -5.77
CA ASP A 249 4.01 12.51 -6.51
C ASP A 249 2.64 11.84 -6.74
N ASP A 250 1.67 12.05 -5.84
CA ASP A 250 0.36 11.40 -5.87
C ASP A 250 -0.32 11.42 -7.26
N PRO A 251 -0.40 12.57 -7.98
CA PRO A 251 -1.07 12.63 -9.27
C PRO A 251 -0.53 11.66 -10.33
N LEU A 252 0.76 11.41 -10.34
CA LEU A 252 1.41 10.58 -11.35
C LEU A 252 0.97 9.11 -11.27
N TRP A 253 0.71 8.61 -10.07
CA TRP A 253 0.31 7.22 -9.87
C TRP A 253 -1.02 6.88 -10.55
N MET A 254 -1.94 7.84 -10.69
CA MET A 254 -3.21 7.62 -11.38
C MET A 254 -3.01 7.43 -12.90
N ILE A 255 -2.05 8.12 -13.50
CA ILE A 255 -1.69 7.90 -14.91
C ILE A 255 -1.16 6.48 -15.07
N LEU A 256 -0.26 6.04 -14.20
CA LEU A 256 0.34 4.71 -14.26
C LEU A 256 -0.70 3.58 -14.09
N SER A 257 -1.58 3.69 -13.08
CA SER A 257 -2.60 2.67 -12.83
C SER A 257 -3.63 2.57 -13.95
N THR A 258 -4.05 3.72 -14.51
CA THR A 258 -4.98 3.75 -15.66
C THR A 258 -4.33 3.16 -16.90
N ALA A 259 -3.06 3.50 -17.17
CA ALA A 259 -2.31 2.91 -18.28
C ALA A 259 -2.16 1.40 -18.13
N ALA A 260 -1.83 0.91 -16.92
CA ALA A 260 -1.72 -0.52 -16.63
C ALA A 260 -3.05 -1.25 -16.85
N TYR A 261 -4.17 -0.65 -16.42
CA TYR A 261 -5.51 -1.19 -16.66
C TYR A 261 -5.83 -1.31 -18.17
N ILE A 262 -5.57 -0.26 -18.94
CA ILE A 262 -5.84 -0.26 -20.40
C ILE A 262 -4.94 -1.27 -21.11
N LYS A 263 -3.67 -1.38 -20.74
CA LYS A 263 -2.74 -2.37 -21.32
C LYS A 263 -3.18 -3.80 -21.04
N GLU A 264 -3.76 -4.07 -19.88
CA GLU A 264 -4.25 -5.40 -19.50
C GLU A 264 -5.58 -5.75 -20.18
N THR A 265 -6.47 -4.78 -20.36
CA THR A 265 -7.86 -5.03 -20.78
C THR A 265 -8.21 -4.59 -22.20
N GLY A 266 -7.51 -3.62 -22.74
CA GLY A 266 -7.89 -2.94 -23.98
C GLY A 266 -9.10 -2.00 -23.83
N ASP A 267 -9.59 -1.74 -22.60
CA ASP A 267 -10.73 -0.87 -22.32
C ASP A 267 -10.34 0.61 -22.34
N TYR A 268 -10.35 1.21 -23.52
CA TYR A 268 -10.15 2.66 -23.68
C TYR A 268 -11.38 3.49 -23.29
N ASP A 269 -12.56 2.87 -23.19
CA ASP A 269 -13.80 3.59 -22.85
C ASP A 269 -13.76 4.17 -21.45
N ILE A 270 -12.94 3.61 -20.55
CA ILE A 270 -12.71 4.17 -19.22
C ILE A 270 -12.28 5.64 -19.27
N LEU A 271 -11.55 6.07 -20.33
CA LEU A 271 -11.07 7.45 -20.48
C LEU A 271 -12.20 8.46 -20.71
N ASN A 272 -13.36 7.99 -21.17
CA ASN A 272 -14.56 8.80 -21.41
C ASN A 272 -15.51 8.83 -20.21
N GLU A 273 -15.28 8.01 -19.17
CA GLU A 273 -16.12 8.01 -17.98
C GLU A 273 -16.10 9.37 -17.30
N MET A 274 -17.30 9.86 -16.99
CA MET A 274 -17.48 11.13 -16.28
C MET A 274 -17.22 10.92 -14.79
N VAL A 275 -16.20 11.57 -14.27
CA VAL A 275 -15.74 11.42 -12.89
C VAL A 275 -15.75 12.77 -12.19
N ASP A 276 -16.16 12.79 -10.93
CA ASP A 276 -16.25 13.99 -10.09
C ASP A 276 -14.86 14.54 -9.77
N TYR A 277 -14.74 15.87 -9.60
CA TYR A 277 -13.66 16.45 -8.81
C TYR A 277 -14.15 16.71 -7.38
N LYS A 278 -13.31 16.44 -6.38
CA LYS A 278 -13.62 16.64 -4.94
C LYS A 278 -14.89 15.92 -4.47
N ASN A 279 -15.25 14.82 -5.14
CA ASN A 279 -16.52 14.13 -4.96
C ASN A 279 -17.76 15.08 -5.15
N ASP A 280 -17.67 16.08 -6.00
CA ASP A 280 -18.76 16.97 -6.39
C ASP A 280 -19.16 16.72 -7.85
N SER A 281 -20.33 16.13 -8.05
CA SER A 281 -20.83 15.76 -9.38
C SER A 281 -21.08 16.94 -10.33
N LYS A 282 -21.12 18.16 -9.81
CA LYS A 282 -21.22 19.37 -10.64
C LYS A 282 -19.91 19.69 -11.36
N LEU A 283 -18.80 19.13 -10.90
CA LEU A 283 -17.47 19.34 -11.43
C LEU A 283 -17.00 18.16 -12.29
N ALA A 284 -17.88 17.18 -12.59
CA ALA A 284 -17.50 15.99 -13.33
C ALA A 284 -16.91 16.28 -14.70
N GLN A 285 -15.81 15.62 -15.02
CA GLN A 285 -15.15 15.66 -16.33
C GLN A 285 -14.75 14.22 -16.75
N PRO A 286 -14.43 13.99 -18.03
CA PRO A 286 -13.90 12.69 -18.45
C PRO A 286 -12.62 12.31 -17.70
N LEU A 287 -12.41 11.03 -17.45
CA LEU A 287 -11.18 10.55 -16.79
C LEU A 287 -9.91 11.04 -17.50
N LEU A 288 -9.93 11.16 -18.82
CA LEU A 288 -8.79 11.71 -19.58
C LEU A 288 -8.43 13.15 -19.15
N ASP A 289 -9.41 13.98 -18.74
CA ASP A 289 -9.14 15.32 -18.18
C ASP A 289 -8.47 15.23 -16.82
N HIS A 290 -8.84 14.24 -15.99
CA HIS A 290 -8.16 13.95 -14.73
C HIS A 290 -6.68 13.60 -14.96
N LEU A 291 -6.38 12.72 -15.93
CA LEU A 291 -5.00 12.37 -16.27
C LEU A 291 -4.22 13.58 -16.80
N LYS A 292 -4.87 14.43 -17.61
CA LYS A 292 -4.30 15.69 -18.07
C LYS A 292 -3.91 16.59 -16.93
N ARG A 293 -4.82 16.80 -15.98
CA ARG A 293 -4.55 17.64 -14.81
C ARG A 293 -3.45 17.05 -13.93
N SER A 294 -3.42 15.72 -13.76
CA SER A 294 -2.32 15.03 -13.07
C SER A 294 -0.95 15.32 -13.70
N PHE A 295 -0.86 15.22 -15.02
CA PHE A 295 0.36 15.51 -15.77
C PHE A 295 0.79 16.97 -15.60
N TYR A 296 -0.13 17.90 -15.83
CA TYR A 296 0.16 19.34 -15.75
C TYR A 296 0.30 19.86 -14.32
N HIS A 297 -0.18 19.13 -13.31
CA HIS A 297 0.12 19.48 -11.92
C HIS A 297 1.64 19.50 -11.69
N VAL A 298 2.36 18.50 -12.17
CA VAL A 298 3.83 18.46 -12.08
C VAL A 298 4.48 19.57 -12.92
N VAL A 299 4.00 19.76 -14.15
CA VAL A 299 4.54 20.80 -15.08
C VAL A 299 4.39 22.21 -14.53
N ASN A 300 3.26 22.48 -13.86
CA ASN A 300 2.93 23.82 -13.33
C ASN A 300 3.53 24.09 -11.94
N ASN A 301 4.03 23.06 -11.26
CA ASN A 301 4.63 23.16 -9.93
C ASN A 301 6.12 22.79 -9.99
N LYS A 302 6.92 23.64 -10.62
CA LYS A 302 8.39 23.49 -10.73
C LYS A 302 9.11 24.56 -9.92
N GLY A 303 10.24 24.16 -9.35
CA GLY A 303 11.13 25.04 -8.59
C GLY A 303 12.21 25.71 -9.46
N PRO A 304 13.22 26.32 -8.81
CA PRO A 304 14.25 27.11 -9.48
C PRO A 304 15.08 26.38 -10.53
N HIS A 305 15.27 25.05 -10.35
CA HIS A 305 16.04 24.24 -11.28
C HIS A 305 15.17 23.60 -12.40
N GLY A 306 13.88 23.95 -12.44
CA GLY A 306 12.92 23.31 -13.35
C GLY A 306 12.52 21.88 -12.97
N LEU A 307 12.93 21.42 -11.79
CA LEU A 307 12.51 20.17 -11.20
C LEU A 307 11.17 20.35 -10.46
N PRO A 308 10.38 19.28 -10.26
CA PRO A 308 9.11 19.38 -9.57
C PRO A 308 9.28 19.77 -8.10
N LEU A 309 8.41 20.65 -7.61
CA LEU A 309 8.31 20.93 -6.17
C LEU A 309 7.86 19.67 -5.43
N ILE A 310 8.52 19.39 -4.30
CA ILE A 310 8.19 18.21 -3.48
C ILE A 310 6.83 18.36 -2.78
N GLY A 311 6.40 19.61 -2.54
CA GLY A 311 5.22 19.91 -1.75
C GLY A 311 5.46 19.64 -0.26
N ARG A 312 4.51 18.98 0.40
CA ARG A 312 4.64 18.54 1.78
C ARG A 312 5.63 17.38 1.90
N ALA A 313 5.55 16.44 1.01
CA ALA A 313 6.48 15.32 0.81
C ALA A 313 6.22 14.71 -0.57
N ASP A 314 7.06 13.79 -1.01
CA ASP A 314 6.80 12.87 -2.10
C ASP A 314 6.46 11.47 -1.56
N TRP A 315 6.79 10.39 -2.30
CA TRP A 315 6.56 9.02 -1.85
C TRP A 315 7.10 8.74 -0.43
N ASN A 316 8.18 9.39 -0.05
CA ASN A 316 8.71 9.33 1.30
C ASN A 316 8.04 10.41 2.17
N ASP A 317 6.93 10.07 2.78
CA ASP A 317 6.13 10.97 3.63
C ASP A 317 6.95 11.62 4.77
N CYS A 318 8.08 11.01 5.12
CA CYS A 318 8.93 11.44 6.23
C CYS A 318 10.03 12.43 5.81
N LEU A 319 10.23 12.67 4.50
CA LEU A 319 11.17 13.67 3.99
C LEU A 319 10.45 15.01 3.79
N ASN A 320 10.51 15.88 4.80
CA ASN A 320 9.68 17.08 4.92
C ASN A 320 10.46 18.36 4.66
N LEU A 321 11.02 18.51 3.46
CA LEU A 321 11.97 19.57 3.10
C LEU A 321 11.37 20.99 3.09
N ASN A 322 10.05 21.12 3.01
CA ASN A 322 9.33 22.40 3.14
C ASN A 322 8.62 22.56 4.50
N CYS A 323 8.69 21.55 5.35
CA CYS A 323 7.79 21.37 6.46
C CYS A 323 8.53 21.33 7.79
N PHE A 324 9.11 22.45 8.24
CA PHE A 324 9.84 22.47 9.51
C PHE A 324 9.51 23.72 10.33
N SER A 325 9.58 23.61 11.66
CA SER A 325 9.54 24.72 12.59
C SER A 325 10.71 24.63 13.58
N ARG A 326 11.35 25.78 13.84
CA ARG A 326 12.41 25.89 14.85
C ARG A 326 11.86 26.30 16.21
N VAL A 327 10.55 26.53 16.29
CA VAL A 327 9.88 26.92 17.53
C VAL A 327 9.34 25.67 18.22
N PRO A 328 9.78 25.36 19.46
CA PRO A 328 9.26 24.21 20.19
C PRO A 328 7.75 24.28 20.39
N GLY A 329 7.06 23.17 20.11
CA GLY A 329 5.60 23.08 20.23
C GLY A 329 4.82 23.47 18.98
N GLU A 330 5.44 24.01 17.94
CA GLU A 330 4.82 24.15 16.64
C GLU A 330 4.89 22.81 15.87
N SER A 331 3.76 22.40 15.29
CA SER A 331 3.70 21.20 14.46
C SER A 331 4.27 21.48 13.08
N PHE A 332 5.23 20.65 12.64
CA PHE A 332 5.72 20.68 11.26
C PHE A 332 4.62 20.36 10.23
N GLN A 333 3.49 19.80 10.67
CA GLN A 333 2.35 19.53 9.79
C GLN A 333 1.57 20.77 9.36
N ASN A 334 1.75 21.90 10.05
CA ASN A 334 1.13 23.19 9.72
C ASN A 334 2.06 24.13 8.94
N THR A 335 2.79 23.68 8.06
CA THR A 335 4.11 24.10 7.64
C THR A 335 4.16 25.15 6.55
N ALA A 336 3.13 25.28 5.73
CA ALA A 336 3.06 26.39 4.77
C ALA A 336 3.20 27.74 5.47
N SER A 337 2.68 27.88 6.71
CA SER A 337 2.76 29.12 7.49
C SER A 337 4.12 29.37 8.17
N ASN A 338 4.94 28.34 8.34
CA ASN A 338 6.19 28.44 9.11
C ASN A 338 7.39 28.80 8.22
N ILE A 339 7.48 28.22 7.03
CA ILE A 339 8.55 28.54 6.07
C ILE A 339 8.44 29.98 5.58
N ALA A 340 7.23 30.48 5.32
CA ALA A 340 7.02 31.86 4.86
C ALA A 340 7.50 32.95 5.86
N LYS A 341 7.80 32.58 7.11
CA LYS A 341 8.32 33.47 8.13
C LYS A 341 9.84 33.40 8.30
N GLU A 342 10.46 32.40 7.67
CA GLU A 342 11.90 32.21 7.77
C GLU A 342 12.65 32.93 6.64
N VAL A 343 13.86 33.31 6.91
CA VAL A 343 14.79 33.87 5.93
C VAL A 343 15.92 32.90 5.71
N ASN A 344 16.38 32.79 4.48
CA ASN A 344 17.59 32.04 4.16
C ASN A 344 18.76 32.65 4.97
N PRO A 345 19.43 31.88 5.83
CA PRO A 345 20.49 32.40 6.69
C PRO A 345 21.71 32.90 5.93
N GLU A 346 21.90 32.50 4.67
CA GLU A 346 23.05 32.88 3.84
C GLU A 346 22.74 34.13 2.99
N THR A 347 21.51 34.25 2.48
CA THR A 347 21.13 35.36 1.57
C THR A 347 20.32 36.45 2.25
N GLY A 348 19.67 36.15 3.38
CA GLY A 348 18.73 37.08 4.06
C GLY A 348 17.38 37.23 3.36
N GLU A 349 17.15 36.50 2.27
CA GLU A 349 15.88 36.56 1.53
C GLU A 349 14.81 35.71 2.21
N PRO A 350 13.54 36.11 2.16
CA PRO A 350 12.45 35.28 2.66
C PRO A 350 12.41 33.92 1.92
N LEU A 351 12.25 32.86 2.68
CA LEU A 351 11.95 31.53 2.09
C LEU A 351 10.51 31.51 1.61
N ASN A 352 10.31 31.11 0.37
CA ASN A 352 8.99 30.89 -0.16
C ASN A 352 8.44 29.55 0.34
N GLU A 353 7.12 29.48 0.48
CA GLU A 353 6.41 28.33 1.05
C GLU A 353 6.64 26.98 0.33
N GLN A 354 7.19 26.98 -0.88
CA GLN A 354 7.41 25.77 -1.67
C GLN A 354 8.59 25.99 -2.62
N THR A 355 9.80 25.72 -2.13
CA THR A 355 11.01 25.83 -2.94
C THR A 355 11.79 24.53 -3.05
N ALA A 356 11.56 23.57 -2.15
CA ALA A 356 12.24 22.28 -2.20
C ALA A 356 11.75 21.46 -3.40
N GLU A 357 12.71 20.91 -4.15
CA GLU A 357 12.48 20.18 -5.39
C GLU A 357 12.82 18.71 -5.24
N SER A 358 12.04 17.80 -5.86
CA SER A 358 12.25 16.36 -5.82
C SER A 358 12.77 15.81 -7.15
N VAL A 359 13.96 15.23 -7.13
CA VAL A 359 14.51 14.49 -8.28
C VAL A 359 13.77 13.16 -8.47
N MET A 360 13.24 12.58 -7.38
CA MET A 360 12.40 11.39 -7.48
C MET A 360 11.13 11.67 -8.31
N ILE A 361 10.38 12.75 -8.02
CA ILE A 361 9.18 13.11 -8.79
C ILE A 361 9.57 13.41 -10.24
N ALA A 362 10.72 14.05 -10.47
CA ALA A 362 11.22 14.29 -11.82
C ALA A 362 11.46 12.99 -12.59
N GLY A 363 12.13 12.02 -11.96
CA GLY A 363 12.33 10.68 -12.52
C GLY A 363 11.00 9.95 -12.77
N MET A 364 10.07 10.00 -11.83
CA MET A 364 8.71 9.45 -12.02
C MET A 364 7.98 10.11 -13.20
N PHE A 365 8.05 11.42 -13.32
CA PHE A 365 7.41 12.15 -14.41
C PHE A 365 7.98 11.72 -15.78
N THR A 366 9.29 11.55 -15.88
CA THR A 366 9.91 11.10 -17.13
C THR A 366 9.66 9.62 -17.46
N TYR A 367 9.34 8.81 -16.45
CA TYR A 367 8.97 7.40 -16.60
C TYR A 367 7.46 7.22 -16.91
N ILE A 368 6.59 7.92 -16.17
CA ILE A 368 5.13 7.77 -16.27
C ILE A 368 4.54 8.67 -17.36
N GLY A 369 5.12 9.84 -17.59
CA GLY A 369 4.63 10.81 -18.58
C GLY A 369 4.42 10.26 -19.98
N PRO A 370 5.31 9.40 -20.52
CA PRO A 370 5.11 8.73 -21.80
C PRO A 370 3.81 7.93 -21.91
N GLU A 371 3.28 7.41 -20.81
CA GLU A 371 1.97 6.75 -20.78
C GLU A 371 0.83 7.73 -21.12
N TYR A 372 0.86 8.93 -20.54
CA TYR A 372 -0.12 9.97 -20.86
C TYR A 372 -0.01 10.41 -22.33
N VAL A 373 1.22 10.57 -22.85
CA VAL A 373 1.47 10.91 -24.26
C VAL A 373 0.87 9.85 -25.18
N GLU A 374 1.10 8.58 -24.90
CA GLU A 374 0.58 7.47 -25.71
C GLU A 374 -0.96 7.40 -25.66
N LEU A 375 -1.56 7.57 -24.48
CA LEU A 375 -3.01 7.63 -24.34
C LEU A 375 -3.59 8.80 -25.17
N CYS A 376 -2.98 9.98 -25.16
CA CYS A 376 -3.40 11.11 -25.97
C CYS A 376 -3.33 10.78 -27.47
N ARG A 377 -2.27 10.12 -27.94
CA ARG A 377 -2.12 9.71 -29.35
C ARG A 377 -3.22 8.74 -29.75
N ARG A 378 -3.49 7.73 -28.93
CA ARG A 378 -4.53 6.72 -29.20
C ARG A 378 -5.94 7.30 -29.20
N MET A 379 -6.16 8.34 -28.41
CA MET A 379 -7.42 9.11 -28.43
C MET A 379 -7.49 10.17 -29.53
N GLY A 380 -6.49 10.25 -30.42
CA GLY A 380 -6.43 11.20 -31.54
C GLY A 380 -6.01 12.62 -31.14
N ASN A 381 -5.56 12.85 -29.89
CA ASN A 381 -5.13 14.15 -29.38
C ASN A 381 -3.64 14.40 -29.65
N THR A 382 -3.22 14.39 -30.91
CA THR A 382 -1.81 14.47 -31.32
C THR A 382 -1.14 15.76 -30.84
N GLU A 383 -1.82 16.90 -30.95
CA GLU A 383 -1.28 18.19 -30.49
C GLU A 383 -0.98 18.20 -28.99
N GLU A 384 -1.86 17.62 -28.20
CA GLU A 384 -1.66 17.46 -26.75
C GLU A 384 -0.49 16.50 -26.46
N ALA A 385 -0.41 15.39 -27.17
CA ALA A 385 0.68 14.43 -27.05
C ALA A 385 2.05 15.06 -27.32
N ASP A 386 2.16 15.88 -28.36
CA ASP A 386 3.41 16.56 -28.72
C ASP A 386 3.81 17.62 -27.68
N LYS A 387 2.83 18.36 -27.13
CA LYS A 387 3.08 19.31 -26.02
C LYS A 387 3.56 18.59 -24.76
N ALA A 388 2.91 17.49 -24.40
CA ALA A 388 3.28 16.70 -23.25
C ALA A 388 4.68 16.08 -23.41
N GLN A 389 5.01 15.57 -24.61
CA GLN A 389 6.34 15.05 -24.89
C GLN A 389 7.42 16.13 -24.71
N ALA A 390 7.18 17.34 -25.18
CA ALA A 390 8.11 18.45 -25.02
C ALA A 390 8.38 18.80 -23.54
N GLU A 391 7.37 18.68 -22.65
CA GLU A 391 7.58 18.87 -21.21
C GLU A 391 8.38 17.72 -20.58
N ILE A 392 8.20 16.48 -21.05
CA ILE A 392 9.01 15.34 -20.62
C ILE A 392 10.48 15.54 -21.01
N ASP A 393 10.74 15.99 -22.24
CA ASP A 393 12.10 16.22 -22.73
C ASP A 393 12.81 17.34 -21.93
N LYS A 394 12.08 18.42 -21.60
CA LYS A 394 12.59 19.48 -20.71
C LYS A 394 12.91 18.95 -19.31
N MET A 395 12.07 18.07 -18.77
CA MET A 395 12.31 17.48 -17.45
C MET A 395 13.53 16.56 -17.46
N LYS A 396 13.70 15.73 -18.49
CA LYS A 396 14.92 14.92 -18.68
C LYS A 396 16.18 15.80 -18.69
N GLN A 397 16.12 16.92 -19.42
CA GLN A 397 17.26 17.85 -19.44
C GLN A 397 17.51 18.48 -18.07
N ALA A 398 16.46 18.88 -17.33
CA ALA A 398 16.62 19.43 -15.98
C ALA A 398 17.24 18.42 -14.99
N ILE A 399 16.89 17.12 -15.12
CA ILE A 399 17.54 16.08 -14.31
C ILE A 399 19.02 15.95 -14.67
N ILE A 400 19.39 16.00 -15.95
CA ILE A 400 20.78 15.93 -16.41
C ILE A 400 21.58 17.12 -15.88
N ASP A 401 21.02 18.33 -15.97
CA ASP A 401 21.73 19.56 -15.61
C ASP A 401 21.84 19.79 -14.10
N TYR A 402 20.81 19.38 -13.33
CA TYR A 402 20.69 19.71 -11.91
C TYR A 402 20.46 18.50 -10.99
N GLY A 403 19.98 17.38 -11.50
CA GLY A 403 19.68 16.17 -10.71
C GLY A 403 20.83 15.16 -10.66
N TRP A 404 21.91 15.34 -11.41
CA TRP A 404 23.05 14.42 -11.48
C TRP A 404 24.21 14.86 -10.60
N ASP A 405 24.74 13.96 -9.75
CA ASP A 405 25.84 14.23 -8.81
C ASP A 405 27.16 13.52 -9.15
N GLY A 406 27.37 13.21 -10.43
CA GLY A 406 28.59 12.60 -10.97
C GLY A 406 28.57 11.07 -11.03
N ASP A 407 28.05 10.39 -10.01
CA ASP A 407 27.99 8.93 -9.92
C ASP A 407 26.58 8.38 -9.61
N TRP A 408 25.63 9.24 -9.21
CA TRP A 408 24.22 8.89 -8.95
C TRP A 408 23.31 10.12 -9.05
N PHE A 409 21.99 9.93 -9.04
CA PHE A 409 21.02 11.01 -9.03
C PHE A 409 20.80 11.53 -7.61
N LEU A 410 20.78 12.86 -7.45
CA LEU A 410 20.41 13.54 -6.21
C LEU A 410 19.04 13.08 -5.71
N ARG A 411 18.78 13.20 -4.41
CA ARG A 411 17.45 13.00 -3.86
C ARG A 411 16.53 14.20 -4.10
N ALA A 412 17.05 15.39 -3.79
CA ALA A 412 16.27 16.62 -3.78
C ALA A 412 17.18 17.85 -3.66
N TYR A 413 16.54 19.03 -3.80
CA TYR A 413 17.03 20.28 -3.23
C TYR A 413 16.13 20.66 -2.05
N ASP A 414 16.72 21.11 -0.94
CA ASP A 414 15.96 21.56 0.23
C ASP A 414 15.37 22.97 0.04
N ALA A 415 14.64 23.48 1.04
CA ALA A 415 14.03 24.80 0.99
C ALA A 415 15.04 25.96 0.86
N TYR A 416 16.30 25.71 1.13
CA TYR A 416 17.41 26.67 0.99
C TYR A 416 18.20 26.51 -0.32
N GLY A 417 17.79 25.58 -1.19
CA GLY A 417 18.48 25.27 -2.43
C GLY A 417 19.75 24.41 -2.25
N LYS A 418 19.91 23.76 -1.10
CA LYS A 418 21.02 22.85 -0.86
C LYS A 418 20.70 21.44 -1.37
N LYS A 419 21.71 20.77 -1.90
CA LYS A 419 21.58 19.40 -2.38
C LYS A 419 21.33 18.43 -1.23
N VAL A 420 20.39 17.53 -1.43
CA VAL A 420 20.09 16.38 -0.58
C VAL A 420 20.37 15.12 -1.37
N GLY A 421 21.06 14.15 -0.78
CA GLY A 421 21.46 12.94 -1.49
C GLY A 421 22.68 13.14 -2.38
N SER A 422 23.60 14.02 -2.00
CA SER A 422 24.84 14.37 -2.69
C SER A 422 26.07 13.80 -1.97
N HIS A 423 27.14 13.59 -2.74
CA HIS A 423 28.45 13.29 -2.16
C HIS A 423 28.97 14.42 -1.21
N GLU A 424 28.42 15.62 -1.33
CA GLU A 424 28.73 16.77 -0.46
C GLU A 424 28.13 16.62 0.96
N ASN A 425 27.08 15.80 1.13
CA ASN A 425 26.44 15.58 2.43
C ASN A 425 27.29 14.67 3.33
N GLU A 426 27.30 14.88 4.63
CA GLU A 426 27.94 13.97 5.60
C GLU A 426 27.14 12.69 5.79
N GLU A 427 25.82 12.83 5.98
CA GLU A 427 24.83 11.76 6.15
C GLU A 427 23.81 11.84 5.00
N GLY A 428 23.16 10.74 4.65
CA GLY A 428 22.19 10.72 3.54
C GLY A 428 22.82 11.09 2.20
N LYS A 429 24.00 10.58 1.87
CA LYS A 429 24.73 10.91 0.63
C LYS A 429 24.04 10.37 -0.62
N ILE A 430 23.44 9.22 -0.53
CA ILE A 430 22.72 8.57 -1.62
C ILE A 430 21.40 8.00 -1.12
N PHE A 431 20.34 8.15 -1.92
CA PHE A 431 19.00 7.63 -1.68
C PHE A 431 18.57 6.74 -2.83
N ILE A 432 17.81 5.70 -2.54
CA ILE A 432 17.37 4.71 -3.53
C ILE A 432 16.27 5.26 -4.45
N GLU A 433 15.38 6.14 -3.96
CA GLU A 433 14.11 6.48 -4.60
C GLU A 433 14.24 7.07 -6.01
N PRO A 434 15.15 8.04 -6.29
CA PRO A 434 15.25 8.60 -7.64
C PRO A 434 15.93 7.67 -8.64
N GLN A 435 16.76 6.75 -8.15
CA GLN A 435 17.66 5.99 -9.02
C GLN A 435 16.89 5.11 -10.01
N GLY A 436 15.88 4.37 -9.52
CA GLY A 436 15.12 3.43 -10.34
C GLY A 436 14.38 4.11 -11.49
N PHE A 437 13.65 5.17 -11.21
CA PHE A 437 12.85 5.89 -12.21
C PHE A 437 13.72 6.61 -13.24
N CYS A 438 14.82 7.23 -12.83
CA CYS A 438 15.76 7.88 -13.76
C CYS A 438 16.42 6.88 -14.71
N ILE A 439 16.77 5.68 -14.25
CA ILE A 439 17.30 4.61 -15.09
C ILE A 439 16.22 4.12 -16.08
N MET A 440 15.02 3.79 -15.60
CA MET A 440 13.93 3.27 -16.44
C MET A 440 13.46 4.27 -17.51
N SER A 441 13.71 5.57 -17.32
CA SER A 441 13.41 6.60 -18.32
C SER A 441 14.63 6.99 -19.18
N ASP A 442 15.73 6.26 -19.09
CA ASP A 442 16.97 6.48 -19.85
C ASP A 442 17.51 7.91 -19.73
N VAL A 443 17.49 8.46 -18.51
CA VAL A 443 18.08 9.78 -18.25
C VAL A 443 19.60 9.68 -18.24
N GLY A 444 20.25 10.42 -19.15
CA GLY A 444 21.70 10.44 -19.29
C GLY A 444 22.32 9.18 -19.92
N GLY A 445 21.48 8.24 -20.39
CA GLY A 445 21.89 7.07 -21.13
C GLY A 445 22.72 6.06 -20.33
N LYS A 446 23.41 5.17 -21.06
CA LYS A 446 24.15 4.04 -20.48
C LYS A 446 25.21 4.45 -19.45
N GLU A 447 25.92 5.56 -19.67
CA GLU A 447 26.98 5.99 -18.74
C GLU A 447 26.41 6.31 -17.35
N PHE A 448 25.30 7.06 -17.28
CA PHE A 448 24.65 7.39 -16.02
C PHE A 448 24.09 6.13 -15.35
N THR A 449 23.46 5.26 -16.14
CA THR A 449 22.94 3.98 -15.67
C THR A 449 24.02 3.11 -15.03
N ASP A 450 25.15 2.89 -15.71
CA ASP A 450 26.25 2.05 -15.22
C ASP A 450 26.85 2.61 -13.92
N LYS A 451 27.07 3.92 -13.83
CA LYS A 451 27.57 4.59 -12.62
C LYS A 451 26.57 4.50 -11.47
N THR A 452 25.31 4.71 -11.75
CA THR A 452 24.23 4.65 -10.75
C THR A 452 24.11 3.24 -10.16
N ILE A 453 24.06 2.20 -11.00
CA ILE A 453 24.00 0.81 -10.53
C ILE A 453 25.24 0.45 -9.71
N ALA A 454 26.43 0.86 -10.13
CA ALA A 454 27.64 0.64 -9.36
C ALA A 454 27.61 1.35 -7.99
N SER A 455 27.05 2.54 -7.92
CA SER A 455 26.87 3.30 -6.68
C SER A 455 25.82 2.66 -5.76
N ILE A 456 24.72 2.16 -6.31
CA ILE A 456 23.70 1.39 -5.56
C ILE A 456 24.36 0.18 -4.90
N ASP A 457 25.08 -0.65 -5.66
CA ASP A 457 25.76 -1.83 -5.11
C ASP A 457 26.73 -1.45 -3.99
N LYS A 458 27.53 -0.42 -4.23
CA LYS A 458 28.60 0.00 -3.31
C LYS A 458 28.07 0.59 -2.00
N TYR A 459 27.05 1.42 -2.08
CA TYR A 459 26.62 2.22 -0.94
C TYR A 459 25.33 1.71 -0.30
N LEU A 460 24.39 1.19 -1.09
CA LEU A 460 23.08 0.74 -0.61
C LEU A 460 22.97 -0.78 -0.47
N GLY A 461 23.83 -1.54 -1.15
CA GLY A 461 23.79 -3.01 -1.17
C GLY A 461 24.04 -3.65 0.19
N THR A 462 23.20 -4.64 0.55
CA THR A 462 23.35 -5.52 1.72
C THR A 462 22.93 -6.95 1.38
N SER A 463 23.21 -7.91 2.27
CA SER A 463 22.75 -9.30 2.10
C SER A 463 21.23 -9.48 2.17
N HIS A 464 20.47 -8.51 2.70
CA HIS A 464 19.03 -8.57 2.89
C HIS A 464 18.26 -7.56 2.03
N GLY A 465 18.91 -6.98 1.01
CA GLY A 465 18.33 -5.99 0.10
C GLY A 465 19.13 -4.70 0.08
N LEU A 466 18.53 -3.64 -0.47
CA LEU A 466 19.11 -2.31 -0.62
C LEU A 466 18.53 -1.38 0.43
N VAL A 467 19.39 -0.71 1.22
CA VAL A 467 18.93 0.30 2.18
C VAL A 467 18.43 1.55 1.48
N LEU A 468 17.48 2.26 2.12
CA LEU A 468 16.84 3.43 1.53
C LEU A 468 17.81 4.57 1.30
N ASN A 469 18.71 4.84 2.26
CA ASN A 469 19.76 5.85 2.16
C ASN A 469 21.03 5.43 2.90
N ASN A 470 22.14 6.09 2.61
CA ASN A 470 23.42 5.83 3.26
C ASN A 470 24.33 7.07 3.21
N PRO A 471 25.06 7.41 4.31
CA PRO A 471 24.93 6.88 5.67
C PRO A 471 23.57 7.22 6.32
N ALA A 472 23.19 6.46 7.34
CA ALA A 472 22.02 6.77 8.15
C ALA A 472 22.20 8.11 8.89
N PHE A 473 21.09 8.80 9.18
CA PHE A 473 21.09 9.98 10.04
C PHE A 473 21.31 9.57 11.50
N THR A 474 22.24 10.23 12.17
CA THR A 474 22.58 9.95 13.58
C THR A 474 21.95 10.94 14.56
N ARG A 475 21.35 12.01 14.05
CA ARG A 475 20.69 13.07 14.83
C ARG A 475 19.44 13.57 14.12
N TYR A 476 18.55 14.21 14.85
CA TYR A 476 17.42 14.93 14.28
C TYR A 476 17.89 16.16 13.51
N ILE A 477 17.48 16.25 12.25
CA ILE A 477 17.76 17.36 11.35
C ILE A 477 16.42 18.03 11.03
N VAL A 478 16.18 19.21 11.58
CA VAL A 478 14.89 19.92 11.48
C VAL A 478 14.47 20.11 10.03
N GLU A 479 15.40 20.46 9.16
CA GLU A 479 15.21 20.76 7.75
C GLU A 479 14.83 19.53 6.91
N TYR A 480 15.10 18.32 7.41
CA TYR A 480 14.75 17.06 6.73
C TYR A 480 13.51 16.41 7.31
N GLY A 481 13.14 16.78 8.54
CA GLY A 481 11.92 16.35 9.18
C GLY A 481 11.99 14.93 9.74
N GLU A 482 10.88 14.23 9.63
CA GLU A 482 10.62 12.97 10.34
C GLU A 482 11.61 11.86 10.01
N ILE A 483 12.14 11.82 8.79
CA ILE A 483 13.12 10.81 8.36
C ILE A 483 14.32 10.71 9.32
N SER A 484 14.76 11.82 9.87
CA SER A 484 15.91 11.89 10.77
C SER A 484 15.58 11.60 12.24
N THR A 485 14.30 11.35 12.58
CA THR A 485 13.88 10.97 13.94
C THR A 485 14.04 9.48 14.21
N TYR A 486 14.02 8.65 13.18
CA TYR A 486 14.12 7.21 13.34
C TYR A 486 15.54 6.77 13.66
N PRO A 487 15.72 5.69 14.45
CA PRO A 487 17.04 5.09 14.63
C PRO A 487 17.61 4.61 13.30
N GLY A 488 18.93 4.71 13.15
CA GLY A 488 19.62 4.21 11.94
C GLY A 488 19.31 2.74 11.64
N GLY A 489 19.02 2.44 10.39
CA GLY A 489 18.61 1.12 9.89
C GLY A 489 17.14 0.78 10.09
N TYR A 490 16.31 1.71 10.58
CA TYR A 490 14.87 1.48 10.74
C TYR A 490 14.07 2.52 9.98
N LYS A 491 12.88 2.07 9.50
CA LYS A 491 11.96 2.92 8.75
C LYS A 491 12.70 3.63 7.61
N GLU A 492 12.39 4.88 7.37
CA GLU A 492 12.96 5.70 6.30
C GLU A 492 14.42 6.10 6.56
N ASN A 493 14.97 5.87 7.76
CA ASN A 493 16.37 6.16 8.07
C ASN A 493 17.27 4.94 7.84
N ALA A 494 17.64 4.70 6.59
CA ALA A 494 18.52 3.59 6.16
C ALA A 494 17.95 2.18 6.44
N GLY A 495 16.64 2.03 6.62
CA GLY A 495 15.97 0.72 6.54
C GLY A 495 15.97 0.19 5.10
N ILE A 496 15.77 -1.10 4.93
CA ILE A 496 15.56 -1.72 3.62
C ILE A 496 14.05 -1.66 3.34
N PHE A 497 13.61 -0.66 2.59
CA PHE A 497 12.22 -0.60 2.12
C PHE A 497 12.06 -1.54 0.91
N CYS A 498 11.31 -2.62 1.10
CA CYS A 498 11.16 -3.66 0.08
C CYS A 498 10.42 -3.14 -1.16
N HIS A 499 9.60 -2.11 -1.02
CA HIS A 499 8.92 -1.42 -2.10
C HIS A 499 9.90 -0.78 -3.10
N ASN A 500 10.84 0.04 -2.62
CA ASN A 500 11.83 0.72 -3.47
C ASN A 500 12.84 -0.26 -4.08
N ASN A 501 13.10 -1.37 -3.40
CA ASN A 501 13.95 -2.43 -3.93
C ASN A 501 13.41 -2.96 -5.25
N ALA A 502 12.08 -3.12 -5.38
CA ALA A 502 11.46 -3.54 -6.63
C ALA A 502 11.68 -2.54 -7.77
N TRP A 503 11.73 -1.24 -7.52
CA TRP A 503 12.04 -0.24 -8.55
C TRP A 503 13.47 -0.42 -9.10
N ILE A 504 14.40 -0.79 -8.23
CA ILE A 504 15.79 -1.06 -8.67
C ILE A 504 15.89 -2.39 -9.42
N MET A 505 15.08 -3.40 -9.06
CA MET A 505 14.98 -4.64 -9.84
C MET A 505 14.50 -4.35 -11.26
N CYS A 506 13.42 -3.55 -11.39
CA CYS A 506 12.91 -3.10 -12.68
C CYS A 506 13.99 -2.34 -13.48
N ALA A 507 14.69 -1.41 -12.82
CA ALA A 507 15.75 -0.62 -13.45
C ALA A 507 16.93 -1.47 -13.92
N ALA A 508 17.38 -2.42 -13.09
CA ALA A 508 18.47 -3.34 -13.46
C ALA A 508 18.08 -4.25 -14.64
N ALA A 509 16.86 -4.79 -14.63
CA ALA A 509 16.35 -5.58 -15.75
C ALA A 509 16.21 -4.74 -17.03
N TYR A 510 15.67 -3.51 -16.91
CA TYR A 510 15.59 -2.55 -18.02
C TYR A 510 16.96 -2.26 -18.64
N ALA A 511 18.01 -2.15 -17.81
CA ALA A 511 19.37 -1.95 -18.25
C ALA A 511 20.06 -3.21 -18.83
N GLY A 512 19.32 -4.31 -18.99
CA GLY A 512 19.88 -5.58 -19.48
C GLY A 512 20.68 -6.39 -18.45
N MET A 513 20.55 -6.06 -17.16
CA MET A 513 21.27 -6.72 -16.06
C MET A 513 20.35 -7.73 -15.34
N GLY A 514 19.80 -8.71 -16.06
CA GLY A 514 18.79 -9.65 -15.55
C GLY A 514 19.25 -10.43 -14.32
N ASP A 515 20.49 -10.97 -14.31
CA ASP A 515 21.05 -11.70 -13.17
C ASP A 515 21.10 -10.83 -11.91
N LYS A 516 21.45 -9.55 -12.05
CA LYS A 516 21.49 -8.59 -10.96
C LYS A 516 20.08 -8.28 -10.44
N ALA A 517 19.13 -8.10 -11.34
CA ALA A 517 17.72 -7.88 -10.97
C ALA A 517 17.17 -9.07 -10.16
N PHE A 518 17.49 -10.30 -10.58
CA PHE A 518 17.08 -11.50 -9.88
C PHE A 518 17.83 -11.67 -8.54
N ASP A 519 19.11 -11.34 -8.46
CA ASP A 519 19.84 -11.31 -7.19
C ASP A 519 19.19 -10.33 -6.18
N TYR A 520 18.86 -9.12 -6.60
CA TYR A 520 18.14 -8.19 -5.73
C TYR A 520 16.76 -8.74 -5.30
N TYR A 521 16.04 -9.40 -6.22
CA TYR A 521 14.76 -10.02 -5.92
C TYR A 521 14.89 -11.08 -4.81
N THR A 522 15.86 -11.99 -4.92
CA THR A 522 16.04 -13.08 -3.94
C THR A 522 16.42 -12.59 -2.56
N ARG A 523 17.04 -11.41 -2.45
CA ARG A 523 17.44 -10.84 -1.16
C ARG A 523 16.25 -10.41 -0.29
N ILE A 524 15.10 -10.08 -0.87
CA ILE A 524 13.91 -9.63 -0.12
C ILE A 524 12.70 -10.55 -0.26
N ALA A 525 12.66 -11.43 -1.26
CA ALA A 525 11.53 -12.32 -1.47
C ALA A 525 11.45 -13.36 -0.34
N PRO A 526 10.29 -13.49 0.33
CA PRO A 526 10.16 -14.26 1.57
C PRO A 526 10.52 -15.74 1.41
N VAL A 527 10.26 -16.34 0.24
CA VAL A 527 10.58 -17.75 -0.03
C VAL A 527 12.08 -18.08 -0.03
N TYR A 528 12.93 -17.06 -0.14
CA TYR A 528 14.39 -17.18 -0.08
C TYR A 528 14.97 -16.80 1.30
N GLN A 529 14.14 -16.35 2.23
CA GLN A 529 14.57 -16.04 3.60
C GLN A 529 14.56 -17.32 4.45
N GLU A 530 15.73 -17.89 4.73
CA GLU A 530 15.85 -19.17 5.42
C GLU A 530 15.96 -19.05 6.94
N ASP A 531 16.38 -17.89 7.45
CA ASP A 531 16.46 -17.62 8.90
C ASP A 531 15.15 -17.02 9.42
N GLU A 532 14.17 -17.89 9.68
CA GLU A 532 12.86 -17.49 10.23
C GLU A 532 12.96 -16.78 11.59
N LYS A 533 13.96 -17.13 12.40
CA LYS A 533 14.17 -16.53 13.73
C LYS A 533 14.65 -15.08 13.63
N LEU A 534 15.40 -14.77 12.57
CA LEU A 534 15.82 -13.41 12.28
C LEU A 534 14.72 -12.66 11.53
N HIS A 535 14.16 -13.24 10.48
CA HIS A 535 13.18 -12.58 9.61
C HIS A 535 11.87 -12.23 10.35
N ARG A 536 11.32 -13.15 11.11
CA ARG A 536 10.20 -12.98 12.07
C ARG A 536 8.82 -12.66 11.49
N THR A 537 8.70 -12.32 10.24
CA THR A 537 7.38 -12.21 9.58
C THR A 537 7.01 -13.55 8.96
N GLU A 538 5.79 -13.65 8.45
CA GLU A 538 5.31 -14.86 7.80
C GLU A 538 6.21 -15.23 6.61
N PRO A 539 6.61 -16.49 6.45
CA PRO A 539 7.63 -16.90 5.49
C PRO A 539 7.15 -16.90 4.02
N TYR A 540 5.96 -16.41 3.76
CA TYR A 540 5.31 -16.41 2.44
C TYR A 540 4.77 -15.04 2.01
N VAL A 541 4.90 -14.00 2.84
CA VAL A 541 4.47 -12.64 2.49
C VAL A 541 5.62 -11.64 2.54
N TYR A 542 5.58 -10.67 1.63
CA TYR A 542 6.51 -9.56 1.66
C TYR A 542 6.26 -8.66 2.86
N ALA A 543 7.35 -8.21 3.46
CA ALA A 543 7.34 -7.15 4.45
C ALA A 543 7.40 -5.77 3.78
N GLN A 544 6.96 -4.72 4.49
CA GLN A 544 7.18 -3.34 4.09
C GLN A 544 8.67 -3.01 4.15
N MET A 545 9.32 -3.35 5.26
CA MET A 545 10.74 -3.11 5.46
C MET A 545 11.45 -4.27 6.16
N ILE A 546 12.75 -4.33 5.94
CA ILE A 546 13.70 -5.16 6.66
C ILE A 546 14.70 -4.21 7.34
N ALA A 547 15.09 -4.51 8.58
CA ALA A 547 16.06 -3.69 9.30
C ALA A 547 17.39 -3.64 8.56
N GLY A 548 17.90 -2.43 8.32
CA GLY A 548 19.11 -2.15 7.56
C GLY A 548 20.39 -2.43 8.35
N LYS A 549 21.54 -2.25 7.68
CA LYS A 549 22.87 -2.59 8.22
C LYS A 549 23.26 -1.83 9.49
N ASP A 550 22.66 -0.66 9.72
CA ASP A 550 22.91 0.17 10.91
C ASP A 550 22.03 -0.22 12.10
N ALA A 551 21.04 -1.10 11.88
CA ALA A 551 20.15 -1.58 12.92
C ALA A 551 20.79 -2.67 13.77
N LYS A 552 20.49 -2.69 15.07
CA LYS A 552 20.93 -3.74 16.00
C LYS A 552 20.50 -5.15 15.56
N ARG A 553 19.35 -5.25 14.88
CA ARG A 553 18.80 -6.52 14.37
C ARG A 553 18.75 -6.48 12.84
N PHE A 554 19.88 -6.26 12.21
CA PHE A 554 20.01 -6.29 10.77
C PHE A 554 19.41 -7.57 10.18
N GLY A 555 18.48 -7.44 9.23
CA GLY A 555 17.77 -8.54 8.59
C GLY A 555 16.38 -8.87 9.20
N GLU A 556 15.99 -8.24 10.34
CA GLU A 556 14.66 -8.43 10.92
C GLU A 556 13.60 -7.68 10.10
N ALA A 557 12.61 -8.41 9.57
CA ALA A 557 11.50 -7.82 8.81
C ALA A 557 10.42 -7.24 9.72
N LYS A 558 9.69 -6.25 9.20
CA LYS A 558 8.62 -5.52 9.89
C LYS A 558 7.47 -5.21 8.94
N ASN A 559 6.27 -5.10 9.52
CA ASN A 559 5.07 -4.65 8.82
C ASN A 559 4.75 -5.49 7.57
N SER A 560 4.41 -6.75 7.81
CA SER A 560 3.99 -7.67 6.75
C SER A 560 2.56 -7.40 6.24
N TRP A 561 2.19 -7.98 5.13
CA TRP A 561 0.88 -7.98 4.47
C TRP A 561 0.52 -6.70 3.71
N LEU A 562 0.16 -5.62 4.39
CA LEU A 562 -0.42 -4.43 3.78
C LEU A 562 0.66 -3.46 3.32
N THR A 563 1.26 -3.74 2.18
CA THR A 563 2.36 -2.97 1.61
C THR A 563 2.35 -3.02 0.08
N GLY A 564 2.68 -1.90 -0.55
CA GLY A 564 2.90 -1.83 -2.01
C GLY A 564 4.06 -2.69 -2.52
N THR A 565 4.86 -3.24 -1.61
CA THR A 565 5.90 -4.22 -1.93
C THR A 565 5.35 -5.40 -2.73
N ALA A 566 4.16 -5.92 -2.38
CA ALA A 566 3.56 -7.05 -3.08
C ALA A 566 3.29 -6.73 -4.57
N ALA A 567 2.66 -5.60 -4.84
CA ALA A 567 2.33 -5.18 -6.21
C ALA A 567 3.59 -4.92 -7.04
N TRP A 568 4.55 -4.16 -6.51
CA TRP A 568 5.77 -3.85 -7.24
C TRP A 568 6.70 -5.04 -7.43
N ASN A 569 6.75 -6.00 -6.48
CA ASN A 569 7.50 -7.23 -6.70
C ASN A 569 6.81 -8.14 -7.72
N PHE A 570 5.46 -8.12 -7.82
CA PHE A 570 4.77 -8.80 -8.91
C PHE A 570 5.11 -8.18 -10.27
N VAL A 571 5.11 -6.85 -10.37
CA VAL A 571 5.53 -6.14 -11.59
C VAL A 571 6.99 -6.45 -11.93
N ALA A 572 7.90 -6.37 -10.95
CA ALA A 572 9.32 -6.63 -11.16
C ALA A 572 9.57 -8.06 -11.68
N ILE A 573 8.97 -9.08 -11.03
CA ILE A 573 9.20 -10.46 -11.45
C ILE A 573 8.51 -10.79 -12.76
N SER A 574 7.23 -10.40 -12.96
CA SER A 574 6.46 -10.79 -14.14
C SER A 574 6.85 -10.00 -15.39
N GLN A 575 6.97 -8.68 -15.28
CA GLN A 575 7.13 -7.80 -16.44
C GLN A 575 8.60 -7.54 -16.78
N TYR A 576 9.47 -7.39 -15.79
CA TYR A 576 10.86 -7.00 -16.02
C TYR A 576 11.82 -8.19 -16.01
N ILE A 577 11.76 -9.08 -15.01
CA ILE A 577 12.69 -10.21 -14.90
C ILE A 577 12.28 -11.36 -15.84
N LEU A 578 10.99 -11.73 -15.85
CA LEU A 578 10.45 -12.76 -16.76
C LEU A 578 10.07 -12.20 -18.14
N GLY A 579 10.01 -10.87 -18.28
CA GLY A 579 9.81 -10.20 -19.56
C GLY A 579 8.42 -10.38 -20.20
N ILE A 580 7.36 -10.62 -19.40
CA ILE A 580 5.98 -10.79 -19.86
C ILE A 580 5.23 -9.48 -19.60
N ILE A 581 5.17 -8.60 -20.61
CA ILE A 581 4.73 -7.22 -20.43
C ILE A 581 3.41 -6.97 -21.17
N PRO A 582 2.30 -6.65 -20.47
CA PRO A 582 1.11 -6.10 -21.12
C PRO A 582 1.44 -4.77 -21.81
N SER A 583 0.98 -4.61 -23.04
CA SER A 583 1.18 -3.39 -23.83
C SER A 583 -0.12 -2.96 -24.48
N TYR A 584 -0.16 -1.73 -24.99
CA TYR A 584 -1.32 -1.20 -25.70
C TYR A 584 -1.71 -1.96 -26.98
N ASP A 585 -0.77 -2.71 -27.54
CA ASP A 585 -0.98 -3.48 -28.78
C ASP A 585 -1.06 -5.01 -28.51
N GLY A 586 -1.10 -5.41 -27.23
CA GLY A 586 -1.18 -6.79 -26.79
C GLY A 586 -0.04 -7.19 -25.85
N LEU A 587 0.43 -8.43 -25.94
CA LEU A 587 1.48 -8.95 -25.08
C LEU A 587 2.86 -8.77 -25.73
N CYS A 588 3.76 -8.08 -25.05
CA CYS A 588 5.17 -8.02 -25.39
C CYS A 588 5.96 -9.05 -24.59
N LEU A 589 6.80 -9.84 -25.25
CA LEU A 589 7.76 -10.75 -24.62
C LEU A 589 9.16 -10.17 -24.81
N LEU A 590 9.80 -9.75 -23.72
CA LEU A 590 11.20 -9.32 -23.75
C LEU A 590 12.11 -10.52 -23.53
N TYR A 591 12.97 -10.78 -24.48
CA TYR A 591 14.09 -11.72 -24.30
C TYR A 591 15.23 -10.92 -23.63
N THR A 592 15.43 -11.13 -22.35
CA THR A 592 16.46 -10.43 -21.55
C THR A 592 17.81 -11.14 -21.49
N SER A 593 17.95 -12.29 -22.19
CA SER A 593 19.20 -13.04 -22.25
C SER A 593 19.51 -13.50 -23.67
N ASP A 594 20.80 -13.57 -24.01
CA ASP A 594 21.36 -14.20 -25.22
C ASP A 594 21.13 -15.72 -25.30
N ALA A 595 20.24 -16.27 -24.48
CA ALA A 595 19.93 -17.70 -24.41
C ALA A 595 18.95 -18.15 -25.50
N ALA A 596 18.82 -17.42 -26.58
CA ALA A 596 18.01 -17.76 -27.75
C ALA A 596 18.87 -18.08 -28.99
N ASP A 597 20.08 -18.64 -28.80
CA ASP A 597 20.85 -19.30 -29.85
C ASP A 597 20.65 -20.83 -29.81
#